data_56fb147dec18fc6b07554661ba4215a1
#
_entry.id   56fb147dec18fc6b07554661ba4215a1
#
_cell.length_a   1.000
_cell.length_b   1.000
_cell.length_c   1.000
_cell.angle_alpha   90.00
_cell.angle_beta   90.00
_cell.angle_gamma   90.00
#
_symmetry.space_group_name_H-M   'P 1'
#
loop_
_entity.id
_entity.type
_entity.pdbx_description
1 polymer ?
#
loop_
_entity_poly.entity_id
_entity_poly.type
_entity_poly.pdbx_seq_one_letter_code
_entity_poly.pdbx_strand_id
1 'polypeptide(L)'
;TRNKMLAASDLLQPSRLAILDNDFLDSTLPGGRVYFLNIQKLSKNAGLAQGGRNLRQYSFWEVIANTINGGTTDLYVVLDEAHRGVKPATDRKTIVQRIIAGAPGSHPAVPLVWGISATIARFTTAMDGVADRTNYPHIEVDVDRVRASGLIKDEIGLDEPDEKGAFGSTLLREAVRSALDYDRRWRDYATEQNSPEVLPVLVVQVADKASDAHLTELVNVIDSEWPALGPGAVAHVFGEHERLHIGGRAV
;
A
#
# COMPACT_ATOMS: atom_id res chain seq x y z
N THR A 1 6.25 -7.17 2.76
CA THR A 1 5.52 -8.44 2.47
C THR A 1 6.48 -9.64 2.48
N ARG A 2 7.60 -9.66 1.71
CA ARG A 2 8.55 -10.78 1.63
C ARG A 2 9.00 -11.30 3.02
N ASN A 3 9.50 -10.42 3.88
CA ASN A 3 9.99 -10.81 5.21
C ASN A 3 8.87 -11.35 6.11
N LYS A 4 7.64 -10.81 5.99
CA LYS A 4 6.48 -11.33 6.72
C LYS A 4 6.09 -12.74 6.24
N MET A 5 6.18 -13.02 4.94
CA MET A 5 5.91 -14.36 4.41
C MET A 5 6.96 -15.36 4.90
N LEU A 6 8.24 -14.99 4.92
CA LEU A 6 9.30 -15.84 5.46
C LEU A 6 9.13 -16.13 6.96
N ALA A 7 8.70 -15.14 7.73
CA ALA A 7 8.45 -15.31 9.16
C ALA A 7 7.18 -16.14 9.45
N ALA A 8 6.23 -16.18 8.52
CA ALA A 8 4.95 -16.86 8.71
C ALA A 8 4.95 -18.33 8.26
N SER A 9 6.01 -18.82 7.61
CA SER A 9 6.01 -20.18 7.07
C SER A 9 7.40 -20.77 6.96
N ASP A 10 7.62 -21.87 7.64
CA ASP A 10 8.85 -22.69 7.55
C ASP A 10 8.99 -23.44 6.22
N LEU A 11 7.91 -23.49 5.43
CA LEU A 11 7.92 -24.12 4.10
C LEU A 11 8.50 -23.24 3.02
N LEU A 12 8.63 -21.94 3.26
CA LEU A 12 9.13 -20.98 2.29
C LEU A 12 10.64 -20.80 2.44
N GLN A 13 11.37 -21.25 1.43
CA GLN A 13 12.82 -21.04 1.37
C GLN A 13 13.13 -19.61 0.93
N PRO A 14 14.07 -18.89 1.60
CA PRO A 14 14.48 -17.54 1.22
C PRO A 14 14.93 -17.39 -0.24
N SER A 15 15.54 -18.42 -0.80
CA SER A 15 16.00 -18.48 -2.19
C SER A 15 14.88 -18.50 -3.23
N ARG A 16 13.66 -18.84 -2.80
CA ARG A 16 12.47 -18.84 -3.68
C ARG A 16 11.71 -17.52 -3.66
N LEU A 17 12.08 -16.59 -2.80
CA LEU A 17 11.42 -15.29 -2.64
C LEU A 17 12.38 -14.17 -3.09
N ALA A 18 12.20 -13.66 -4.30
CA ALA A 18 13.05 -12.62 -4.87
C ALA A 18 12.33 -11.27 -4.93
N ILE A 19 13.09 -10.19 -4.90
CA ILE A 19 12.60 -8.84 -5.16
C ILE A 19 13.08 -8.44 -6.55
N LEU A 20 12.16 -7.98 -7.40
CA LEU A 20 12.54 -7.39 -8.69
C LEU A 20 12.93 -5.93 -8.47
N ASP A 21 14.20 -5.69 -8.58
CA ASP A 21 14.79 -4.35 -8.45
C ASP A 21 15.76 -4.06 -9.60
N ASN A 22 16.43 -2.92 -9.53
CA ASN A 22 17.35 -2.45 -10.55
C ASN A 22 18.58 -3.36 -10.75
N ASP A 23 18.89 -4.23 -9.81
CA ASP A 23 19.95 -5.23 -9.84
C ASP A 23 19.53 -6.59 -10.45
N PHE A 24 18.25 -6.74 -10.83
CA PHE A 24 17.80 -7.95 -11.52
C PHE A 24 18.31 -7.99 -12.95
N LEU A 25 19.16 -8.96 -13.28
CA LEU A 25 19.89 -9.04 -14.55
C LEU A 25 19.48 -10.22 -15.44
N ASP A 26 18.66 -11.14 -14.94
CA ASP A 26 18.24 -12.31 -15.69
C ASP A 26 17.40 -11.94 -16.92
N SER A 27 17.53 -12.71 -17.98
CA SER A 27 16.75 -12.53 -19.21
C SER A 27 15.33 -13.06 -19.12
N THR A 28 15.04 -13.90 -18.13
CA THR A 28 13.72 -14.52 -17.85
C THR A 28 13.48 -14.56 -16.35
N LEU A 29 12.25 -14.89 -15.95
CA LEU A 29 11.90 -15.21 -14.56
C LEU A 29 12.01 -16.73 -14.35
N PRO A 30 13.05 -17.25 -13.68
CA PRO A 30 13.14 -18.66 -13.36
C PRO A 30 11.92 -19.19 -12.61
N GLY A 31 11.46 -20.39 -12.99
CA GLY A 31 10.31 -21.04 -12.40
C GLY A 31 10.48 -21.42 -10.93
N GLY A 32 9.37 -21.69 -10.25
CA GLY A 32 9.34 -22.13 -8.85
C GLY A 32 9.74 -21.02 -7.85
N ARG A 33 9.64 -19.76 -8.23
CA ARG A 33 9.95 -18.59 -7.39
C ARG A 33 8.76 -17.63 -7.32
N VAL A 34 8.69 -16.88 -6.24
CA VAL A 34 7.79 -15.73 -6.07
C VAL A 34 8.61 -14.45 -6.17
N TYR A 35 8.19 -13.57 -7.05
CA TYR A 35 8.83 -12.29 -7.29
C TYR A 35 7.98 -11.15 -6.75
N PHE A 36 8.56 -10.31 -5.91
CA PHE A 36 7.92 -9.11 -5.40
C PHE A 36 8.34 -7.90 -6.22
N LEU A 37 7.37 -7.19 -6.75
CA LEU A 37 7.60 -6.01 -7.58
C LEU A 37 6.80 -4.82 -7.05
N ASN A 38 7.48 -3.70 -6.82
CA ASN A 38 6.80 -2.43 -6.65
C ASN A 38 6.49 -1.83 -8.03
N ILE A 39 5.21 -1.64 -8.32
CA ILE A 39 4.74 -1.15 -9.62
C ILE A 39 5.31 0.23 -9.98
N GLN A 40 5.65 1.07 -9.01
CA GLN A 40 6.28 2.38 -9.24
C GLN A 40 7.64 2.26 -9.95
N LYS A 41 8.35 1.14 -9.77
CA LYS A 41 9.62 0.84 -10.47
C LYS A 41 9.46 0.54 -11.95
N LEU A 42 8.21 0.46 -12.44
CA LEU A 42 7.88 0.31 -13.86
C LEU A 42 7.42 1.62 -14.51
N SER A 43 7.53 2.74 -13.83
CA SER A 43 7.26 4.05 -14.43
C SER A 43 8.19 4.29 -15.63
N LYS A 44 7.77 5.14 -16.58
CA LYS A 44 8.46 5.35 -17.87
C LYS A 44 9.96 5.65 -17.75
N ASN A 45 10.36 6.33 -16.69
CA ASN A 45 11.75 6.74 -16.45
C ASN A 45 12.48 5.86 -15.42
N ALA A 46 11.82 4.83 -14.89
CA ALA A 46 12.44 3.93 -13.91
C ALA A 46 13.41 2.96 -14.57
N GLY A 47 14.51 2.67 -13.91
CA GLY A 47 15.56 1.81 -14.43
C GLY A 47 15.08 0.40 -14.80
N LEU A 48 14.10 -0.14 -14.06
CA LEU A 48 13.54 -1.46 -14.32
C LEU A 48 12.72 -1.52 -15.62
N ALA A 49 12.08 -0.42 -16.00
CA ALA A 49 11.29 -0.32 -17.22
C ALA A 49 12.14 -0.16 -18.49
N GLN A 50 13.43 0.14 -18.35
CA GLN A 50 14.33 0.42 -19.46
C GLN A 50 15.42 -0.66 -19.50
N GLY A 51 15.63 -1.26 -20.69
CA GLY A 51 16.78 -2.11 -20.98
C GLY A 51 17.99 -1.28 -21.44
N GLY A 52 19.17 -1.94 -21.52
CA GLY A 52 20.37 -1.31 -22.07
C GLY A 52 21.04 -0.25 -21.21
N ARG A 53 20.63 -0.10 -19.93
CA ARG A 53 21.27 0.81 -18.98
C ARG A 53 21.94 0.04 -17.84
N ASN A 54 23.11 0.53 -17.42
CA ASN A 54 23.97 -0.15 -16.46
C ASN A 54 24.36 -1.55 -16.97
N LEU A 55 24.37 -2.55 -16.11
CA LEU A 55 24.67 -3.94 -16.47
C LEU A 55 23.45 -4.69 -17.02
N ARG A 56 22.28 -4.03 -17.10
CA ARG A 56 21.03 -4.66 -17.52
C ARG A 56 20.92 -4.69 -19.04
N GLN A 57 20.81 -5.89 -19.61
CA GLN A 57 20.58 -6.10 -21.03
C GLN A 57 19.10 -5.96 -21.40
N TYR A 58 18.21 -6.47 -20.56
CA TYR A 58 16.76 -6.54 -20.81
C TYR A 58 15.96 -5.63 -19.88
N SER A 59 14.96 -4.94 -20.42
CA SER A 59 13.92 -4.28 -19.62
C SER A 59 13.03 -5.33 -18.95
N PHE A 60 12.27 -4.92 -17.92
CA PHE A 60 11.26 -5.79 -17.31
C PHE A 60 10.27 -6.38 -18.34
N TRP A 61 9.88 -5.58 -19.32
CA TRP A 61 8.93 -6.01 -20.35
C TRP A 61 9.49 -7.08 -21.27
N GLU A 62 10.77 -6.98 -21.61
CA GLU A 62 11.48 -8.01 -22.36
C GLU A 62 11.67 -9.28 -21.53
N VAL A 63 11.95 -9.16 -20.22
CA VAL A 63 12.02 -10.31 -19.31
C VAL A 63 10.67 -11.05 -19.25
N ILE A 64 9.56 -10.31 -19.16
CA ILE A 64 8.20 -10.90 -19.21
C ILE A 64 7.96 -11.60 -20.55
N ALA A 65 8.29 -10.92 -21.66
CA ALA A 65 8.15 -11.50 -23.00
C ALA A 65 8.97 -12.79 -23.16
N ASN A 66 10.23 -12.76 -22.75
CA ASN A 66 11.12 -13.92 -22.82
C ASN A 66 10.61 -15.08 -21.95
N THR A 67 10.10 -14.77 -20.76
CA THR A 67 9.55 -15.79 -19.86
C THR A 67 8.34 -16.48 -20.46
N ILE A 68 7.39 -15.72 -21.00
CA ILE A 68 6.17 -16.26 -21.60
C ILE A 68 6.47 -17.00 -22.89
N ASN A 69 7.27 -16.40 -23.79
CA ASN A 69 7.58 -16.98 -25.10
C ASN A 69 8.51 -18.19 -25.00
N GLY A 70 9.31 -18.29 -23.94
CA GLY A 70 10.16 -19.45 -23.67
C GLY A 70 9.37 -20.74 -23.36
N GLY A 71 8.12 -20.62 -22.96
CA GLY A 71 7.19 -21.74 -22.80
C GLY A 71 7.57 -22.77 -21.73
N THR A 72 8.62 -22.53 -20.95
CA THR A 72 9.14 -23.45 -19.93
C THR A 72 8.58 -23.16 -18.53
N THR A 73 7.91 -22.04 -18.36
CA THR A 73 7.42 -21.54 -17.06
C THR A 73 6.07 -20.85 -17.22
N ASP A 74 5.08 -21.31 -16.47
CA ASP A 74 3.81 -20.61 -16.36
C ASP A 74 3.96 -19.37 -15.49
N LEU A 75 3.60 -18.22 -16.02
CA LEU A 75 3.66 -16.95 -15.31
C LEU A 75 2.28 -16.57 -14.77
N TYR A 76 2.20 -16.40 -13.45
CA TYR A 76 1.04 -15.90 -12.73
C TYR A 76 1.37 -14.54 -12.13
N VAL A 77 0.44 -13.61 -12.18
CA VAL A 77 0.59 -12.31 -11.53
C VAL A 77 -0.52 -12.10 -10.52
N VAL A 78 -0.14 -11.76 -9.29
CA VAL A 78 -1.07 -11.33 -8.24
C VAL A 78 -0.94 -9.83 -8.09
N LEU A 79 -2.03 -9.11 -8.30
CA LEU A 79 -2.13 -7.67 -8.15
C LEU A 79 -2.80 -7.35 -6.82
N ASP A 80 -2.03 -6.88 -5.87
CA ASP A 80 -2.55 -6.32 -4.63
C ASP A 80 -3.10 -4.90 -4.90
N GLU A 81 -4.21 -4.55 -4.25
CA GLU A 81 -4.94 -3.29 -4.48
C GLU A 81 -5.23 -3.05 -5.97
N ALA A 82 -5.71 -4.07 -6.66
CA ALA A 82 -5.86 -4.09 -8.12
C ALA A 82 -6.66 -2.91 -8.68
N HIS A 83 -7.56 -2.32 -7.89
CA HIS A 83 -8.34 -1.13 -8.27
C HIS A 83 -7.51 0.13 -8.48
N ARG A 84 -6.32 0.24 -7.87
CA ARG A 84 -5.45 1.42 -7.97
C ARG A 84 -4.72 1.52 -9.31
N GLY A 85 -4.51 0.41 -9.96
CA GLY A 85 -3.74 0.33 -11.20
C GLY A 85 -4.57 0.52 -12.47
N VAL A 86 -5.87 0.79 -12.35
CA VAL A 86 -6.80 0.77 -13.46
C VAL A 86 -7.46 2.13 -13.63
N LYS A 87 -7.46 2.63 -14.88
CA LYS A 87 -8.17 3.86 -15.27
C LYS A 87 -9.21 3.52 -16.34
N PRO A 88 -10.30 4.30 -16.44
CA PRO A 88 -11.21 4.20 -17.58
C PRO A 88 -10.45 4.27 -18.90
N ALA A 89 -11.00 3.66 -19.95
CA ALA A 89 -10.37 3.57 -21.27
C ALA A 89 -9.88 4.96 -21.73
N THR A 90 -8.57 5.13 -21.73
CA THR A 90 -7.87 6.28 -22.30
C THR A 90 -6.84 5.74 -23.29
N ASP A 91 -6.37 6.55 -24.21
CA ASP A 91 -5.35 6.18 -25.20
C ASP A 91 -4.05 5.63 -24.59
N ARG A 92 -3.86 5.80 -23.29
CA ARG A 92 -2.67 5.37 -22.55
C ARG A 92 -2.99 4.29 -21.53
N LYS A 93 -2.66 3.05 -21.86
CA LYS A 93 -2.73 1.92 -20.90
C LYS A 93 -1.84 2.17 -19.70
N THR A 94 -2.38 1.91 -18.51
CA THR A 94 -1.59 1.89 -17.26
C THR A 94 -0.64 0.69 -17.24
N ILE A 95 0.28 0.66 -16.29
CA ILE A 95 1.20 -0.47 -16.10
C ILE A 95 0.41 -1.77 -15.87
N VAL A 96 -0.63 -1.72 -15.04
CA VAL A 96 -1.52 -2.87 -14.75
C VAL A 96 -2.23 -3.32 -16.02
N GLN A 97 -2.81 -2.41 -16.79
CA GLN A 97 -3.46 -2.73 -18.05
C GLN A 97 -2.50 -3.31 -19.09
N ARG A 98 -1.23 -2.89 -19.08
CA ARG A 98 -0.19 -3.48 -19.94
C ARG A 98 0.16 -4.91 -19.52
N ILE A 99 0.24 -5.19 -18.23
CA ILE A 99 0.46 -6.56 -17.73
C ILE A 99 -0.70 -7.47 -18.17
N ILE A 100 -1.93 -7.01 -17.99
CA ILE A 100 -3.14 -7.79 -18.26
C ILE A 100 -3.33 -8.02 -19.77
N ALA A 101 -3.25 -6.96 -20.56
CA ALA A 101 -3.60 -6.98 -21.99
C ALA A 101 -2.38 -7.15 -22.92
N GLY A 102 -1.19 -7.12 -22.36
CA GLY A 102 0.03 -7.03 -23.17
C GLY A 102 0.17 -5.68 -23.87
N ALA A 103 1.25 -5.53 -24.63
CA ALA A 103 1.54 -4.38 -25.47
C ALA A 103 2.09 -4.85 -26.82
N PRO A 104 1.41 -4.60 -27.95
CA PRO A 104 1.87 -5.00 -29.29
C PRO A 104 3.31 -4.54 -29.54
N GLY A 105 4.14 -5.43 -30.05
CA GLY A 105 5.55 -5.15 -30.33
C GLY A 105 6.46 -5.03 -29.10
N SER A 106 5.94 -5.25 -27.89
CA SER A 106 6.73 -5.20 -26.65
C SER A 106 6.66 -6.53 -25.88
N HIS A 107 5.50 -6.92 -25.41
CA HIS A 107 5.32 -8.14 -24.63
C HIS A 107 3.89 -8.69 -24.78
N PRO A 108 3.71 -10.02 -24.70
CA PRO A 108 2.40 -10.64 -24.69
C PRO A 108 1.67 -10.35 -23.37
N ALA A 109 0.36 -10.60 -23.36
CA ALA A 109 -0.43 -10.57 -22.14
C ALA A 109 0.05 -11.65 -21.16
N VAL A 110 0.09 -11.35 -19.86
CA VAL A 110 0.40 -12.36 -18.85
C VAL A 110 -0.71 -13.40 -18.83
N PRO A 111 -0.40 -14.71 -18.87
CA PRO A 111 -1.42 -15.76 -19.02
C PRO A 111 -2.49 -15.76 -17.93
N LEU A 112 -2.12 -15.63 -16.66
CA LEU A 112 -3.06 -15.60 -15.54
C LEU A 112 -2.78 -14.40 -14.63
N VAL A 113 -3.84 -13.64 -14.33
CA VAL A 113 -3.79 -12.49 -13.43
C VAL A 113 -4.87 -12.61 -12.37
N TRP A 114 -4.46 -12.51 -11.11
CA TRP A 114 -5.34 -12.46 -9.93
C TRP A 114 -5.36 -11.03 -9.40
N GLY A 115 -6.53 -10.43 -9.30
CA GLY A 115 -6.71 -9.14 -8.66
C GLY A 115 -7.26 -9.31 -7.23
N ILE A 116 -6.59 -8.73 -6.24
CA ILE A 116 -7.07 -8.65 -4.87
C ILE A 116 -7.44 -7.19 -4.61
N SER A 117 -8.67 -6.92 -4.19
CA SER A 117 -9.17 -5.56 -4.00
C SER A 117 -10.36 -5.53 -3.06
N ALA A 118 -10.44 -4.50 -2.22
CA ALA A 118 -11.66 -4.19 -1.45
C ALA A 118 -12.79 -3.63 -2.33
N THR A 119 -12.47 -3.11 -3.53
CA THR A 119 -13.43 -2.50 -4.47
C THR A 119 -13.28 -3.10 -5.85
N ILE A 120 -13.89 -4.26 -6.06
CA ILE A 120 -13.71 -5.05 -7.29
C ILE A 120 -14.31 -4.39 -8.53
N ALA A 121 -15.39 -3.59 -8.38
CA ALA A 121 -16.12 -3.01 -9.51
C ALA A 121 -15.21 -2.23 -10.49
N ARG A 122 -14.25 -1.47 -9.98
CA ARG A 122 -13.28 -0.74 -10.81
C ARG A 122 -12.39 -1.66 -11.63
N PHE A 123 -11.97 -2.77 -11.04
CA PHE A 123 -11.14 -3.76 -11.74
C PHE A 123 -11.96 -4.47 -12.82
N THR A 124 -13.19 -4.88 -12.51
CA THR A 124 -14.10 -5.51 -13.46
C THR A 124 -14.38 -4.58 -14.65
N THR A 125 -14.76 -3.32 -14.40
CA THR A 125 -15.00 -2.33 -15.47
C THR A 125 -13.78 -2.15 -16.37
N ALA A 126 -12.61 -2.22 -15.83
CA ALA A 126 -11.40 -2.06 -16.62
C ALA A 126 -10.99 -3.32 -17.40
N MET A 127 -11.47 -4.45 -16.97
CA MET A 127 -11.32 -5.71 -17.70
C MET A 127 -12.38 -5.87 -18.79
N ASP A 128 -13.50 -5.13 -18.72
CA ASP A 128 -14.51 -5.12 -19.74
C ASP A 128 -13.91 -4.61 -21.07
N GLY A 129 -14.07 -5.38 -22.12
CA GLY A 129 -13.56 -5.03 -23.46
C GLY A 129 -12.06 -5.34 -23.68
N VAL A 130 -11.36 -5.97 -22.74
CA VAL A 130 -10.05 -6.54 -23.04
C VAL A 130 -10.22 -7.79 -23.88
N ALA A 131 -9.84 -7.69 -25.16
CA ALA A 131 -9.95 -8.79 -26.11
C ALA A 131 -9.12 -10.00 -25.69
N ASP A 132 -9.57 -11.19 -26.07
CA ASP A 132 -8.88 -12.47 -25.86
C ASP A 132 -8.62 -12.83 -24.39
N ARG A 133 -9.48 -12.35 -23.47
CA ARG A 133 -9.41 -12.67 -22.04
C ARG A 133 -10.74 -13.25 -21.54
N THR A 134 -10.64 -14.34 -20.79
CA THR A 134 -11.77 -14.90 -20.04
C THR A 134 -11.75 -14.36 -18.62
N ASN A 135 -12.82 -13.67 -18.24
CA ASN A 135 -13.01 -13.21 -16.87
C ASN A 135 -13.74 -14.30 -16.08
N TYR A 136 -13.12 -14.79 -15.02
CA TYR A 136 -13.79 -15.66 -14.06
C TYR A 136 -14.61 -14.83 -13.07
N PRO A 137 -15.71 -15.38 -12.53
CA PRO A 137 -16.45 -14.72 -11.46
C PRO A 137 -15.53 -14.39 -10.28
N HIS A 138 -15.73 -13.23 -9.69
CA HIS A 138 -15.00 -12.87 -8.49
C HIS A 138 -15.45 -13.70 -7.29
N ILE A 139 -14.54 -13.89 -6.35
CA ILE A 139 -14.83 -14.51 -5.06
C ILE A 139 -14.87 -13.38 -4.05
N GLU A 140 -16.00 -13.24 -3.35
CA GLU A 140 -16.18 -12.30 -2.27
C GLU A 140 -16.11 -13.02 -0.93
N VAL A 141 -15.34 -12.46 -0.02
CA VAL A 141 -15.27 -12.97 1.34
C VAL A 141 -16.43 -12.37 2.12
N ASP A 142 -17.24 -13.22 2.71
CA ASP A 142 -18.39 -12.84 3.51
C ASP A 142 -17.96 -11.96 4.69
N VAL A 143 -18.61 -10.78 4.85
CA VAL A 143 -18.27 -9.77 5.85
C VAL A 143 -18.44 -10.31 7.28
N ASP A 144 -19.42 -11.13 7.54
CA ASP A 144 -19.66 -11.68 8.87
C ASP A 144 -18.57 -12.70 9.26
N ARG A 145 -18.04 -13.43 8.28
CA ARG A 145 -16.87 -14.29 8.49
C ARG A 145 -15.60 -13.48 8.80
N VAL A 146 -15.41 -12.34 8.10
CA VAL A 146 -14.27 -11.45 8.37
C VAL A 146 -14.41 -10.83 9.77
N ARG A 147 -15.62 -10.40 10.16
CA ARG A 147 -15.91 -9.91 11.50
C ARG A 147 -15.65 -10.96 12.57
N ALA A 148 -16.17 -12.15 12.39
CA ALA A 148 -15.97 -13.28 13.30
C ALA A 148 -14.49 -13.68 13.46
N SER A 149 -13.64 -13.40 12.47
CA SER A 149 -12.19 -13.63 12.55
C SER A 149 -11.42 -12.57 13.35
N GLY A 150 -12.08 -11.47 13.77
CA GLY A 150 -11.44 -10.36 14.46
C GLY A 150 -10.57 -9.44 13.57
N LEU A 151 -10.63 -9.60 12.25
CA LEU A 151 -9.84 -8.78 11.31
C LEU A 151 -10.41 -7.38 11.08
N ILE A 152 -11.68 -7.18 11.36
CA ILE A 152 -12.33 -5.86 11.28
C ILE A 152 -12.91 -5.50 12.63
N LYS A 153 -13.01 -4.19 12.89
CA LYS A 153 -13.65 -3.66 14.10
C LYS A 153 -15.15 -3.91 14.03
N ASP A 154 -15.75 -4.18 15.19
CA ASP A 154 -17.20 -4.35 15.32
C ASP A 154 -17.93 -3.01 15.12
N GLU A 155 -17.29 -1.91 15.54
CA GLU A 155 -17.86 -0.57 15.52
C GLU A 155 -16.79 0.45 15.08
N ILE A 156 -17.23 1.42 14.29
CA ILE A 156 -16.46 2.62 13.93
C ILE A 156 -17.32 3.81 14.35
N GLY A 157 -16.89 4.53 15.38
CA GLY A 157 -17.49 5.81 15.77
C GLY A 157 -17.06 6.90 14.77
N LEU A 158 -18.03 7.71 14.33
CA LEU A 158 -17.77 8.89 13.53
C LEU A 158 -18.24 10.11 14.33
N ASP A 159 -17.29 10.94 14.75
CA ASP A 159 -17.55 12.19 15.44
C ASP A 159 -17.30 13.36 14.50
N GLU A 160 -18.29 14.19 14.29
CA GLU A 160 -18.21 15.41 13.52
C GLU A 160 -18.61 16.59 14.42
N PRO A 161 -17.67 17.48 14.80
CA PRO A 161 -18.02 18.64 15.61
C PRO A 161 -18.87 19.62 14.83
N ASP A 162 -19.87 20.21 15.52
CA ASP A 162 -20.85 21.13 14.96
C ASP A 162 -20.28 22.48 14.47
N GLU A 163 -18.98 22.66 14.47
CA GLU A 163 -18.33 23.93 14.10
C GLU A 163 -18.19 24.14 12.61
N LYS A 164 -18.85 25.17 12.12
CA LYS A 164 -18.73 25.69 10.75
C LYS A 164 -17.69 26.82 10.69
N GLY A 165 -16.48 26.60 11.16
CA GLY A 165 -15.39 27.59 11.14
C GLY A 165 -14.26 27.23 10.20
N ALA A 166 -13.51 28.21 9.78
CA ALA A 166 -12.28 28.00 9.02
C ALA A 166 -11.31 27.24 9.90
N PHE A 167 -11.19 25.94 9.59
CA PHE A 167 -10.13 25.07 9.98
C PHE A 167 -10.08 24.47 11.38
N GLY A 168 -10.15 23.27 11.33
CA GLY A 168 -9.47 22.13 11.93
C GLY A 168 -8.85 22.19 13.32
N SER A 169 -8.71 23.30 13.99
CA SER A 169 -8.22 23.31 15.37
C SER A 169 -9.23 22.68 16.32
N THR A 170 -10.54 22.88 16.13
CA THR A 170 -11.57 22.26 16.94
C THR A 170 -11.65 20.77 16.69
N LEU A 171 -11.68 20.34 15.44
CA LEU A 171 -11.66 18.92 15.09
C LEU A 171 -10.41 18.23 15.63
N LEU A 172 -9.23 18.86 15.50
CA LEU A 172 -8.00 18.31 16.03
C LEU A 172 -8.01 18.26 17.58
N ARG A 173 -8.52 19.30 18.25
CA ARG A 173 -8.65 19.31 19.72
C ARG A 173 -9.54 18.18 20.20
N GLU A 174 -10.71 17.98 19.58
CA GLU A 174 -11.61 16.88 19.92
C GLU A 174 -10.96 15.51 19.63
N ALA A 175 -10.24 15.38 18.52
CA ALA A 175 -9.52 14.15 18.22
C ALA A 175 -8.41 13.84 19.25
N VAL A 176 -7.69 14.87 19.72
CA VAL A 176 -6.67 14.69 20.78
C VAL A 176 -7.33 14.33 22.11
N ARG A 177 -8.44 14.98 22.48
CA ARG A 177 -9.20 14.63 23.70
C ARG A 177 -9.74 13.22 23.65
N SER A 178 -10.28 12.80 22.52
CA SER A 178 -10.74 11.42 22.32
C SER A 178 -9.57 10.44 22.42
N ALA A 179 -8.40 10.75 21.85
CA ALA A 179 -7.21 9.92 21.97
C ALA A 179 -6.74 9.76 23.42
N LEU A 180 -6.78 10.85 24.19
CA LEU A 180 -6.50 10.84 25.65
C LEU A 180 -7.48 9.97 26.43
N ASP A 181 -8.79 10.04 26.10
CA ASP A 181 -9.79 9.20 26.74
C ASP A 181 -9.57 7.72 26.40
N TYR A 182 -9.26 7.39 25.15
CA TYR A 182 -8.90 6.03 24.73
C TYR A 182 -7.62 5.54 25.41
N ASP A 183 -6.59 6.38 25.53
CA ASP A 183 -5.35 6.02 26.23
C ASP A 183 -5.63 5.62 27.70
N ARG A 184 -6.46 6.40 28.39
CA ARG A 184 -6.88 6.08 29.76
C ARG A 184 -7.65 4.76 29.83
N ARG A 185 -8.67 4.57 28.96
CA ARG A 185 -9.49 3.34 28.94
C ARG A 185 -8.66 2.09 28.64
N TRP A 186 -7.68 2.20 27.75
CA TRP A 186 -6.81 1.07 27.44
C TRP A 186 -5.88 0.71 28.59
N ARG A 187 -5.39 1.68 29.36
CA ARG A 187 -4.60 1.42 30.58
C ARG A 187 -5.45 0.76 31.66
N ASP A 188 -6.65 1.27 31.87
CA ASP A 188 -7.59 0.68 32.84
C ASP A 188 -7.88 -0.77 32.45
N TYR A 189 -8.23 -1.02 31.18
CA TYR A 189 -8.47 -2.37 30.66
C TYR A 189 -7.26 -3.29 30.82
N ALA A 190 -6.06 -2.82 30.47
CA ALA A 190 -4.84 -3.61 30.59
C ALA A 190 -4.58 -4.00 32.04
N THR A 191 -4.84 -3.08 32.97
CA THR A 191 -4.73 -3.31 34.42
C THR A 191 -5.74 -4.35 34.89
N GLU A 192 -7.00 -4.19 34.53
CA GLU A 192 -8.09 -5.12 34.91
C GLU A 192 -7.87 -6.54 34.35
N GLN A 193 -7.39 -6.63 33.11
CA GLN A 193 -7.20 -7.91 32.41
C GLN A 193 -5.81 -8.51 32.64
N ASN A 194 -4.93 -7.83 33.38
CA ASN A 194 -3.51 -8.22 33.54
C ASN A 194 -2.85 -8.52 32.18
N SER A 195 -3.11 -7.64 31.19
CA SER A 195 -2.61 -7.75 29.81
C SER A 195 -1.60 -6.66 29.50
N PRO A 196 -0.78 -6.81 28.45
CA PRO A 196 0.11 -5.73 28.00
C PRO A 196 -0.68 -4.46 27.65
N GLU A 197 -0.11 -3.31 27.99
CA GLU A 197 -0.69 -2.01 27.64
C GLU A 197 -0.71 -1.81 26.12
N VAL A 198 -1.84 -1.36 25.60
CA VAL A 198 -2.01 -0.98 24.20
C VAL A 198 -2.03 0.54 24.12
N LEU A 199 -1.08 1.10 23.37
CA LEU A 199 -1.02 2.54 23.15
C LEU A 199 -1.89 2.90 21.93
N PRO A 200 -2.95 3.70 22.09
CA PRO A 200 -3.73 4.20 20.97
C PRO A 200 -2.90 5.13 20.10
N VAL A 201 -3.11 5.09 18.80
CA VAL A 201 -2.40 5.94 17.84
C VAL A 201 -3.39 6.93 17.23
N LEU A 202 -3.14 8.23 17.45
CA LEU A 202 -3.83 9.30 16.74
C LEU A 202 -3.14 9.53 15.39
N VAL A 203 -3.88 9.36 14.29
CA VAL A 203 -3.38 9.62 12.94
C VAL A 203 -4.02 10.92 12.43
N VAL A 204 -3.19 11.93 12.18
CA VAL A 204 -3.62 13.19 11.59
C VAL A 204 -3.23 13.22 10.11
N GLN A 205 -4.22 13.24 9.24
CA GLN A 205 -4.00 13.37 7.81
C GLN A 205 -3.99 14.84 7.42
N VAL A 206 -2.93 15.27 6.78
CA VAL A 206 -2.76 16.61 6.26
C VAL A 206 -2.71 16.61 4.73
N ALA A 207 -2.94 17.78 4.13
CA ALA A 207 -2.81 17.94 2.69
C ALA A 207 -1.38 17.64 2.22
N ASP A 208 -1.25 17.07 1.03
CA ASP A 208 0.05 16.93 0.36
C ASP A 208 0.69 18.32 0.21
N LYS A 209 1.95 18.48 0.60
CA LYS A 209 2.66 19.75 0.65
C LYS A 209 2.11 20.78 1.68
N ALA A 210 1.63 20.31 2.82
CA ALA A 210 1.31 21.20 3.93
C ALA A 210 2.53 22.07 4.30
N SER A 211 2.29 23.37 4.58
CA SER A 211 3.38 24.28 4.96
C SER A 211 3.91 23.99 6.36
N ASP A 212 5.17 24.33 6.60
CA ASP A 212 5.80 24.19 7.94
C ASP A 212 5.03 24.97 9.01
N ALA A 213 4.48 26.14 8.67
CA ALA A 213 3.63 26.91 9.58
C ALA A 213 2.37 26.16 9.98
N HIS A 214 1.71 25.48 9.03
CA HIS A 214 0.52 24.68 9.31
C HIS A 214 0.87 23.46 10.15
N LEU A 215 1.95 22.75 9.83
CA LEU A 215 2.41 21.59 10.63
C LEU A 215 2.78 22.02 12.05
N THR A 216 3.44 23.19 12.21
CA THR A 216 3.76 23.75 13.52
C THR A 216 2.50 24.06 14.34
N GLU A 217 1.47 24.63 13.71
CA GLU A 217 0.19 24.90 14.36
C GLU A 217 -0.48 23.60 14.85
N LEU A 218 -0.49 22.54 14.03
CA LEU A 218 -1.03 21.23 14.42
C LEU A 218 -0.31 20.65 15.64
N VAL A 219 1.02 20.68 15.64
CA VAL A 219 1.82 20.18 16.77
C VAL A 219 1.56 21.01 18.02
N ASN A 220 1.49 22.33 17.92
CA ASN A 220 1.16 23.21 19.05
C ASN A 220 -0.23 22.89 19.65
N VAL A 221 -1.22 22.60 18.81
CA VAL A 221 -2.56 22.17 19.28
C VAL A 221 -2.45 20.84 20.03
N ILE A 222 -1.74 19.86 19.49
CA ILE A 222 -1.53 18.56 20.14
C ILE A 222 -0.84 18.75 21.50
N ASP A 223 0.24 19.51 21.54
CA ASP A 223 1.00 19.75 22.78
C ASP A 223 0.18 20.52 23.84
N SER A 224 -0.71 21.42 23.41
CA SER A 224 -1.60 22.16 24.30
C SER A 224 -2.69 21.30 24.92
N GLU A 225 -3.25 20.35 24.17
CA GLU A 225 -4.31 19.46 24.64
C GLU A 225 -3.76 18.22 25.36
N TRP A 226 -2.53 17.82 25.03
CA TRP A 226 -1.83 16.67 25.64
C TRP A 226 -0.43 17.03 26.14
N PRO A 227 -0.29 17.85 27.19
CA PRO A 227 1.01 18.30 27.69
C PRO A 227 1.94 17.17 28.18
N ALA A 228 1.37 16.03 28.57
CA ALA A 228 2.13 14.86 28.99
C ALA A 228 2.70 14.03 27.83
N LEU A 229 2.37 14.37 26.58
CA LEU A 229 2.89 13.70 25.39
C LEU A 229 4.37 14.07 25.22
N GLY A 230 5.25 13.10 25.41
CA GLY A 230 6.69 13.35 25.34
C GLY A 230 7.15 13.75 23.92
N PRO A 231 8.32 14.41 23.82
CA PRO A 231 8.82 14.91 22.55
C PRO A 231 9.04 13.85 21.46
N GLY A 232 9.22 12.59 21.80
CA GLY A 232 9.37 11.48 20.85
C GLY A 232 8.07 10.77 20.48
N ALA A 233 6.91 11.24 20.97
CA ALA A 233 5.63 10.58 20.72
C ALA A 233 4.94 11.05 19.43
N VAL A 234 5.41 12.13 18.81
CA VAL A 234 4.94 12.60 17.52
C VAL A 234 5.91 12.15 16.43
N ALA A 235 5.41 11.50 15.40
CA ALA A 235 6.19 11.05 14.25
C ALA A 235 5.48 11.42 12.94
N HIS A 236 6.21 11.51 11.85
CA HIS A 236 5.66 11.76 10.53
C HIS A 236 5.94 10.61 9.56
N VAL A 237 5.14 10.52 8.51
CA VAL A 237 5.28 9.56 7.41
C VAL A 237 5.42 10.23 6.05
N PHE A 238 6.00 11.42 6.00
CA PHE A 238 6.31 12.11 4.74
C PHE A 238 7.50 11.44 4.07
N GLY A 239 7.30 10.89 2.86
CA GLY A 239 8.27 10.03 2.18
C GLY A 239 9.56 10.71 1.69
N GLU A 240 9.62 12.04 1.68
CA GLU A 240 10.77 12.81 1.16
C GLU A 240 11.70 13.34 2.27
N HIS A 241 11.33 13.18 3.54
CA HIS A 241 12.07 13.72 4.67
C HIS A 241 12.36 12.64 5.71
N GLU A 242 13.63 12.45 6.03
CA GLU A 242 14.03 11.55 7.12
C GLU A 242 13.79 12.17 8.50
N ARG A 243 13.83 13.49 8.61
CA ARG A 243 13.53 14.26 9.83
C ARG A 243 12.92 15.60 9.47
N LEU A 244 11.79 15.90 10.07
CA LEU A 244 11.16 17.21 10.02
C LEU A 244 11.42 17.96 11.32
N HIS A 245 11.66 19.27 11.22
CA HIS A 245 11.70 20.17 12.37
C HIS A 245 10.43 21.02 12.36
N ILE A 246 9.54 20.73 13.27
CA ILE A 246 8.25 21.40 13.38
C ILE A 246 8.23 22.12 14.73
N GLY A 247 8.05 23.46 14.74
CA GLY A 247 8.05 24.23 15.98
C GLY A 247 9.36 24.13 16.78
N GLY A 248 10.50 23.93 16.11
CA GLY A 248 11.81 23.75 16.79
C GLY A 248 12.06 22.35 17.35
N ARG A 249 11.17 21.41 17.11
CA ARG A 249 11.21 20.02 17.57
C ARG A 249 11.48 19.09 16.37
N ALA A 250 12.36 18.13 16.56
CA ALA A 250 12.53 17.03 15.59
C ALA A 250 11.35 16.06 15.72
N VAL A 251 10.67 15.78 14.60
CA VAL A 251 9.49 14.92 14.47
C VAL A 251 9.80 13.83 13.46
#